data_5a435c2168191dd27791ba2c4bce2299
#
_entry.id   5a435c2168191dd27791ba2c4bce2299
#
_cell.length_a   1.000
_cell.length_b   1.000
_cell.length_c   1.000
_cell.angle_alpha   90.00
_cell.angle_beta   90.00
_cell.angle_gamma   90.00
#
_symmetry.space_group_name_H-M   'P 1'
#
loop_
_entity.id
_entity.type
_entity.pdbx_description
1 polymer ?
#
loop_
_entity_poly.entity_id
_entity_poly.type
_entity_poly.pdbx_seq_one_letter_code
_entity_poly.pdbx_strand_id
1 'polypeptide(L)'
;AQESRNPIPDAGKRMSIYPNPATSFITFDVQKINQKGLTIVVFNFLGKKMAEKQSVNEKTLLSLTDFSRGTYIYHLVDPGGKVLDTGKFQVSK
;
A
#
# COMPACT_ATOMS: atom_id res chain seq x y z
N ALA A 1 14.96 19.09 -0.35
CA ALA A 1 15.13 18.58 -0.06
C ALA A 1 15.12 18.00 -0.13
N GLN A 2 15.23 18.18 -0.17
CA GLN A 2 15.44 17.54 0.01
C GLN A 2 15.63 16.86 0.20
N GLU A 3 15.59 17.04 0.09
CA GLU A 3 15.91 16.30 0.37
C GLU A 3 16.15 15.58 0.31
N SER A 4 16.08 15.85 0.28
CA SER A 4 16.43 15.11 0.41
C SER A 4 16.57 14.45 0.15
N ARG A 5 16.51 14.56 0.14
CA ARG A 5 16.77 13.86 -0.02
C ARG A 5 16.91 12.96 -0.29
N ASN A 6 16.98 12.54 -0.37
CA ASN A 6 17.30 11.66 -0.79
C ASN A 6 17.20 10.62 -0.95
N PRO A 7 17.17 10.89 -0.75
CA PRO A 7 17.12 9.60 -0.26
C PRO A 7 17.19 8.49 -1.23
N ILE A 8 17.64 7.47 -0.76
CA ILE A 8 17.66 6.30 -1.59
C ILE A 8 16.25 5.79 -1.73
N PRO A 9 15.69 5.83 -2.91
CA PRO A 9 14.27 5.61 -3.07
C PRO A 9 13.78 4.31 -2.47
N ASP A 10 14.50 3.21 -2.67
CA ASP A 10 13.99 1.92 -2.23
C ASP A 10 14.69 1.36 -1.01
N ALA A 11 15.67 2.08 -0.47
CA ALA A 11 16.45 1.53 0.62
C ALA A 11 15.63 1.30 1.88
N GLY A 12 14.71 2.19 2.18
CA GLY A 12 13.87 2.06 3.35
C GLY A 12 12.50 1.51 3.06
N LYS A 13 12.19 1.25 1.82
CA LYS A 13 10.85 0.77 1.48
C LYS A 13 10.72 -0.69 1.76
N ARG A 14 9.63 -1.05 2.42
CA ARG A 14 9.32 -2.43 2.75
C ARG A 14 8.35 -3.06 1.79
N MET A 15 7.74 -2.25 0.95
CA MET A 15 6.80 -2.79 -0.02
C MET A 15 6.74 -1.91 -1.26
N SER A 16 6.40 -2.55 -2.36
CA SER A 16 6.21 -1.89 -3.64
C SER A 16 4.77 -2.06 -4.07
N ILE A 17 4.26 -1.12 -4.83
CA ILE A 17 2.91 -1.21 -5.39
C ILE A 17 2.99 -1.01 -6.88
N TYR A 18 2.12 -1.72 -7.61
CA TYR A 18 2.04 -1.57 -9.07
C TYR A 18 0.77 -2.23 -9.58
N PRO A 19 0.27 -1.78 -10.72
CA PRO A 19 0.65 -0.59 -11.43
C PRO A 19 0.17 0.67 -10.72
N ASN A 20 0.80 1.80 -11.01
CA ASN A 20 0.38 3.07 -10.45
C ASN A 20 0.59 4.13 -11.52
N PRO A 21 -0.48 4.68 -12.14
CA PRO A 21 -1.89 4.51 -11.73
C PRO A 21 -2.43 3.11 -11.99
N ALA A 22 -3.42 2.73 -11.20
CA ALA A 22 -4.07 1.44 -11.29
C ALA A 22 -5.46 1.59 -11.89
N THR A 23 -5.94 0.54 -12.54
CA THR A 23 -7.29 0.56 -13.12
C THR A 23 -8.17 -0.53 -12.56
N SER A 24 -7.81 -1.79 -12.80
CA SER A 24 -8.64 -2.94 -12.39
C SER A 24 -8.18 -3.55 -11.09
N PHE A 25 -6.90 -3.48 -10.82
CA PHE A 25 -6.32 -4.06 -9.61
C PHE A 25 -5.02 -3.34 -9.28
N ILE A 26 -4.55 -3.57 -8.06
CA ILE A 26 -3.24 -3.11 -7.64
C ILE A 26 -2.59 -4.23 -6.83
N THR A 27 -1.29 -4.38 -6.99
CA THR A 27 -0.52 -5.40 -6.30
C THR A 27 0.34 -4.74 -5.22
N PHE A 28 0.28 -5.29 -4.02
CA PHE A 28 1.14 -4.91 -2.91
C PHE A 28 2.19 -5.98 -2.73
N ASP A 29 3.44 -5.62 -2.94
CA ASP A 29 4.56 -6.55 -2.90
C ASP A 29 5.39 -6.26 -1.64
N VAL A 30 5.36 -7.17 -0.69
CA VAL A 30 6.03 -6.99 0.60
C VAL A 30 7.19 -7.95 0.78
N GLN A 31 7.88 -8.28 -0.30
CA GLN A 31 8.93 -9.30 -0.30
C GLN A 31 10.05 -9.03 0.70
N LYS A 32 10.28 -7.77 1.01
CA LYS A 32 11.41 -7.41 1.87
C LYS A 32 11.10 -7.49 3.35
N ILE A 33 9.93 -7.99 3.72
CA ILE A 33 9.50 -8.06 5.10
C ILE A 33 9.41 -9.52 5.53
N ASN A 34 10.17 -9.86 6.58
CA ASN A 34 10.20 -11.22 7.12
C ASN A 34 9.25 -11.39 8.28
N GLN A 35 8.12 -10.73 8.25
CA GLN A 35 7.18 -10.73 9.34
C GLN A 35 5.87 -11.30 8.88
N LYS A 36 5.22 -12.10 9.74
CA LYS A 36 3.93 -12.69 9.42
C LYS A 36 2.82 -11.91 10.08
N GLY A 37 1.60 -12.13 9.61
CA GLY A 37 0.44 -11.48 10.20
C GLY A 37 0.29 -10.02 9.83
N LEU A 38 0.85 -9.63 8.69
CA LEU A 38 0.74 -8.25 8.23
C LEU A 38 -0.63 -7.99 7.64
N THR A 39 -1.08 -6.75 7.76
CA THR A 39 -2.36 -6.32 7.22
C THR A 39 -2.12 -5.08 6.36
N ILE A 40 -2.79 -5.03 5.22
CA ILE A 40 -2.80 -3.83 4.39
C ILE A 40 -4.18 -3.21 4.50
N VAL A 41 -4.24 -1.94 4.86
CA VAL A 41 -5.49 -1.20 4.98
C VAL A 41 -5.46 -0.06 3.97
N VAL A 42 -6.54 0.10 3.23
CA VAL A 42 -6.64 1.12 2.19
C VAL A 42 -7.73 2.11 2.57
N PHE A 43 -7.40 3.39 2.47
CA PHE A 43 -8.32 4.48 2.79
C PHE A 43 -8.51 5.35 1.56
N ASN A 44 -9.68 5.97 1.45
CA ASN A 44 -9.86 7.01 0.45
C ASN A 44 -9.27 8.32 0.97
N PHE A 45 -9.30 9.37 0.16
CA PHE A 45 -8.67 10.64 0.55
C PHE A 45 -9.42 11.35 1.70
N LEU A 46 -10.61 10.89 2.02
CA LEU A 46 -11.37 11.41 3.17
C LEU A 46 -11.05 10.64 4.45
N GLY A 47 -10.21 9.61 4.36
CA GLY A 47 -9.85 8.83 5.53
C GLY A 47 -10.77 7.66 5.81
N LYS A 48 -11.71 7.38 4.93
CA LYS A 48 -12.61 6.25 5.09
C LYS A 48 -11.93 4.96 4.65
N LYS A 49 -12.02 3.94 5.48
CA LYS A 49 -11.44 2.64 5.14
C LYS A 49 -12.23 2.01 3.99
N MET A 50 -11.53 1.69 2.93
CA MET A 50 -12.13 1.11 1.73
C MET A 50 -11.89 -0.38 1.62
N ALA A 51 -10.78 -0.87 2.13
CA ALA A 51 -10.43 -2.28 2.02
C ALA A 51 -9.41 -2.64 3.07
N GLU A 52 -9.34 -3.95 3.35
CA GLU A 52 -8.38 -4.48 4.30
C GLU A 52 -8.02 -5.88 3.86
N LYS A 53 -6.71 -6.17 3.76
CA LYS A 53 -6.19 -7.49 3.43
C LYS A 53 -5.33 -7.97 4.57
N GLN A 54 -5.73 -9.06 5.20
CA GLN A 54 -5.01 -9.62 6.33
C GLN A 54 -4.11 -10.76 5.91
N SER A 55 -3.11 -11.01 6.73
CA SER A 55 -2.17 -12.12 6.54
C SER A 55 -1.45 -12.05 5.20
N VAL A 56 -1.07 -10.83 4.81
CA VAL A 56 -0.32 -10.67 3.57
C VAL A 56 1.10 -11.19 3.76
N ASN A 57 1.61 -11.83 2.74
CA ASN A 57 2.95 -12.38 2.74
C ASN A 57 3.81 -11.70 1.70
N GLU A 58 3.89 -12.26 0.53
CA GLU A 58 4.76 -11.70 -0.50
C GLU A 58 4.03 -10.72 -1.39
N LYS A 59 3.04 -11.20 -2.10
CA LYS A 59 2.28 -10.37 -3.02
C LYS A 59 0.81 -10.49 -2.70
N THR A 60 0.14 -9.36 -2.69
CA THR A 60 -1.29 -9.31 -2.43
C THR A 60 -1.96 -8.49 -3.51
N LEU A 61 -2.96 -9.06 -4.14
CA LEU A 61 -3.70 -8.40 -5.20
C LEU A 61 -5.00 -7.85 -4.63
N LEU A 62 -5.26 -6.59 -4.91
CA LEU A 62 -6.51 -5.95 -4.49
C LEU A 62 -7.30 -5.57 -5.72
N SER A 63 -8.54 -6.09 -5.81
CA SER A 63 -9.45 -5.71 -6.87
C SER A 63 -9.97 -4.29 -6.63
N LEU A 64 -9.99 -3.49 -7.67
CA LEU A 64 -10.45 -2.11 -7.59
C LEU A 64 -11.84 -1.93 -8.20
N THR A 65 -12.60 -3.03 -8.30
CA THR A 65 -13.92 -3.00 -8.90
C THR A 65 -14.82 -1.96 -8.25
N ASP A 66 -14.78 -1.88 -6.94
CA ASP A 66 -15.65 -0.97 -6.18
C ASP A 66 -15.00 0.37 -5.87
N PHE A 67 -13.85 0.65 -6.48
CA PHE A 67 -13.13 1.90 -6.24
C PHE A 67 -13.43 2.87 -7.37
N SER A 68 -13.75 4.10 -7.02
CA SER A 68 -13.87 5.14 -8.01
C SER A 68 -12.50 5.75 -8.30
N ARG A 69 -12.42 6.53 -9.37
CA ARG A 69 -11.20 7.22 -9.72
C ARG A 69 -10.82 8.20 -8.62
N GLY A 70 -9.56 8.21 -8.27
CA GLY A 70 -9.06 9.13 -7.26
C GLY A 70 -7.80 8.62 -6.59
N THR A 71 -7.40 9.32 -5.53
CA THR A 71 -6.21 9.01 -4.77
C THR A 71 -6.59 8.23 -3.52
N TYR A 72 -5.82 7.20 -3.23
CA TYR A 72 -6.04 6.35 -2.08
C TYR A 72 -4.75 6.22 -1.28
N ILE A 73 -4.89 5.97 0.00
CA ILE A 73 -3.76 5.84 0.93
C ILE A 73 -3.78 4.42 1.49
N TYR A 74 -2.60 3.81 1.60
CA TYR A 74 -2.50 2.48 2.21
C TYR A 74 -1.57 2.52 3.41
N HIS A 75 -1.86 1.65 4.37
CA HIS A 75 -1.01 1.40 5.52
C HIS A 75 -0.65 -0.07 5.55
N LEU A 76 0.60 -0.37 5.80
CA LEU A 76 1.04 -1.73 6.11
C LEU A 76 1.21 -1.80 7.62
N VAL A 77 0.47 -2.70 8.25
CA VAL A 77 0.34 -2.74 9.71
C VAL A 77 0.79 -4.11 10.21
N ASP A 78 1.53 -4.13 11.31
CA ASP A 78 1.97 -5.39 11.90
C ASP A 78 0.89 -5.95 12.83
N PRO A 79 1.07 -7.17 13.36
CA PRO A 79 0.04 -7.78 14.21
C PRO A 79 -0.25 -6.99 15.48
N GLY A 80 0.68 -6.16 15.91
CA GLY A 80 0.47 -5.34 17.10
C GLY A 80 -0.21 -4.01 16.81
N GLY A 81 -0.54 -3.74 15.56
CA GLY A 81 -1.20 -2.50 15.19
C GLY A 81 -0.27 -1.38 14.78
N LYS A 82 1.02 -1.64 14.72
CA LYS A 82 1.99 -0.62 14.35
C LYS A 82 2.04 -0.46 12.84
N VAL A 83 2.01 0.77 12.37
CA VAL A 83 2.13 1.06 10.94
C VAL A 83 3.60 0.96 10.55
N LEU A 84 3.91 0.02 9.67
CA LEU A 84 5.28 -0.21 9.21
C LEU A 84 5.61 0.60 7.98
N ASP A 85 4.62 0.85 7.14
CA ASP A 85 4.82 1.58 5.90
C ASP A 85 3.52 2.22 5.49
N THR A 86 3.61 3.30 4.73
CA THR A 86 2.44 4.00 4.24
C THR A 86 2.78 4.59 2.89
N GLY A 87 1.75 4.82 2.08
CA GLY A 87 1.95 5.41 0.77
C GLY A 87 0.63 5.72 0.12
N LYS A 88 0.72 6.19 -1.11
CA LYS A 88 -0.44 6.58 -1.89
C LYS A 88 -0.41 5.88 -3.24
N PHE A 89 -1.58 5.64 -3.79
CA PHE A 89 -1.69 5.21 -5.16
C PHE A 89 -2.91 5.86 -5.80
N GLN A 90 -2.94 5.85 -7.11
CA GLN A 90 -4.01 6.49 -7.85
C GLN A 90 -4.78 5.46 -8.65
N VAL A 91 -6.11 5.58 -8.62
CA VAL A 91 -6.99 4.76 -9.45
C VAL A 91 -7.43 5.61 -10.63
N SER A 92 -7.18 5.09 -11.83
CA SER A 92 -7.36 5.84 -13.06
C SER A 92 -8.32 5.07 -13.97
N LYS A 93 -9.59 5.15 -13.64
CA LYS A 93 -10.61 4.47 -14.45
C LYS A 93 -11.21 5.38 -15.49
#